data_cebd84d7673c0e84924af79223b6e18c
#
_entry.id   cebd84d7673c0e84924af79223b6e18c
#
_cell.length_a   1.000
_cell.length_b   1.000
_cell.length_c   1.000
_cell.angle_alpha   90.00
_cell.angle_beta   90.00
_cell.angle_gamma   90.00
#
_symmetry.space_group_name_H-M   'P 1'
#
loop_
_entity.id
_entity.type
_entity.pdbx_description
1 polymer ?
#
loop_
_entity_poly.entity_id
_entity_poly.type
_entity_poly.pdbx_seq_one_letter_code
_entity_poly.pdbx_strand_id
1 'polypeptide(L)'
;AGLCAKSGRDVLVLEAHHQPGGAAHGFQRQGYHLESGPSLWSGLGRWPTNNPLAQVLRALGQTLEVVPYRTWDVLLPEGDLSVAVGHDGFEAVVGQLRGSAAVEEWRRFIDVLRPIAAAADALPLLSMRPGVDGMAQLLQRGGRLLPHLRAMRHLAGAFGPLVDRHLQDPFLRHWVDLLCFLISGMPMGDTNAAAMATLFGEWFQPEAHLDYPLGGSAAVVDALVNG
;
A
#
# COMPACT_ATOMS: atom_id res chain seq x y z
N ALA A 1 1.73 -18.69 -9.37
CA ALA A 1 1.92 -20.14 -9.32
C ALA A 1 0.73 -20.80 -8.61
N GLY A 2 0.53 -20.59 -7.28
CA GLY A 2 -0.49 -21.25 -6.48
C GLY A 2 -1.91 -21.21 -7.06
N LEU A 3 -2.39 -20.04 -7.51
CA LEU A 3 -3.72 -19.94 -8.15
C LEU A 3 -3.84 -20.75 -9.46
N CYS A 4 -2.75 -20.89 -10.20
CA CYS A 4 -2.72 -21.73 -11.41
C CYS A 4 -2.78 -23.21 -11.03
N ALA A 5 -2.00 -23.64 -10.02
CA ALA A 5 -2.03 -25.00 -9.52
C ALA A 5 -3.41 -25.36 -8.96
N LYS A 6 -4.02 -24.48 -8.17
CA LYS A 6 -5.38 -24.63 -7.66
C LYS A 6 -6.43 -24.78 -8.76
N SER A 7 -6.22 -24.18 -9.93
CA SER A 7 -7.09 -24.33 -11.10
C SER A 7 -6.75 -25.57 -11.96
N GLY A 8 -5.99 -26.52 -11.43
CA GLY A 8 -5.66 -27.79 -12.08
C GLY A 8 -4.56 -27.70 -13.15
N ARG A 9 -3.77 -26.63 -13.14
CA ARG A 9 -2.63 -26.49 -14.04
C ARG A 9 -1.39 -27.13 -13.43
N ASP A 10 -0.59 -27.80 -14.25
CA ASP A 10 0.76 -28.20 -13.87
C ASP A 10 1.69 -26.97 -13.87
N VAL A 11 2.33 -26.71 -12.73
CA VAL A 11 3.08 -25.46 -12.51
C VAL A 11 4.46 -25.79 -11.96
N LEU A 12 5.50 -25.31 -12.64
CA LEU A 12 6.87 -25.34 -12.18
C LEU A 12 7.33 -23.92 -11.84
N VAL A 13 7.86 -23.72 -10.65
CA VAL A 13 8.49 -22.46 -10.22
C VAL A 13 9.99 -22.66 -10.18
N LEU A 14 10.73 -21.84 -10.90
CA LEU A 14 12.19 -21.83 -10.90
C LEU A 14 12.68 -20.64 -10.08
N GLU A 15 13.51 -20.90 -9.08
CA GLU A 15 14.12 -19.89 -8.21
C GLU A 15 15.66 -19.97 -8.32
N ALA A 16 16.31 -18.84 -8.53
CA ALA A 16 17.77 -18.75 -8.65
C ALA A 16 18.49 -18.66 -7.30
N HIS A 17 17.77 -18.25 -6.25
CA HIS A 17 18.29 -18.16 -4.89
C HIS A 17 18.16 -19.52 -4.18
N HIS A 18 18.91 -19.72 -3.08
CA HIS A 18 18.83 -20.96 -2.30
C HIS A 18 17.52 -21.14 -1.52
N GLN A 19 16.69 -20.08 -1.44
CA GLN A 19 15.37 -20.10 -0.80
C GLN A 19 14.38 -19.27 -1.62
N PRO A 20 13.06 -19.61 -1.58
CA PRO A 20 12.04 -18.83 -2.25
C PRO A 20 11.84 -17.48 -1.59
N GLY A 21 11.21 -16.52 -2.33
CA GLY A 21 10.76 -15.27 -1.76
C GLY A 21 11.36 -14.02 -2.42
N GLY A 22 12.44 -14.16 -3.18
CA GLY A 22 13.11 -13.02 -3.80
C GLY A 22 13.51 -11.98 -2.73
N ALA A 23 13.12 -10.72 -2.89
CA ALA A 23 13.40 -9.66 -1.91
C ALA A 23 12.69 -9.86 -0.55
N ALA A 24 11.66 -10.70 -0.47
CA ALA A 24 10.92 -10.97 0.77
C ALA A 24 11.50 -12.13 1.59
N HIS A 25 12.74 -12.55 1.34
CA HIS A 25 13.36 -13.61 2.13
C HIS A 25 13.85 -13.10 3.48
N GLY A 26 13.75 -13.97 4.49
CA GLY A 26 14.38 -13.76 5.80
C GLY A 26 15.74 -14.46 5.89
N PHE A 27 16.60 -13.99 6.78
CA PHE A 27 17.87 -14.63 7.10
C PHE A 27 18.18 -14.56 8.61
N GLN A 28 19.09 -15.41 9.05
CA GLN A 28 19.52 -15.40 10.45
C GLN A 28 20.96 -14.91 10.56
N ARG A 29 21.21 -14.05 11.54
CA ARG A 29 22.55 -13.60 11.88
C ARG A 29 22.70 -13.44 13.39
N GLN A 30 23.69 -14.11 13.97
CA GLN A 30 23.99 -14.05 15.42
C GLN A 30 22.78 -14.36 16.31
N GLY A 31 21.91 -15.30 15.90
CA GLY A 31 20.70 -15.66 16.62
C GLY A 31 19.48 -14.76 16.39
N TYR A 32 19.62 -13.69 15.61
CA TYR A 32 18.52 -12.81 15.23
C TYR A 32 17.96 -13.19 13.87
N HIS A 33 16.62 -13.11 13.75
CA HIS A 33 15.92 -13.17 12.47
C HIS A 33 15.83 -11.77 11.88
N LEU A 34 16.29 -11.62 10.66
CA LEU A 34 16.33 -10.35 9.93
C LEU A 34 15.62 -10.51 8.59
N GLU A 35 15.07 -9.41 8.10
CA GLU A 35 14.38 -9.35 6.81
C GLU A 35 15.21 -8.58 5.78
N SER A 36 15.20 -9.06 4.53
CA SER A 36 15.94 -8.43 3.43
C SER A 36 15.14 -7.38 2.69
N GLY A 37 13.81 -7.36 2.84
CA GLY A 37 12.94 -6.58 1.99
C GLY A 37 11.73 -6.00 2.72
N PRO A 38 10.50 -6.27 2.25
CA PRO A 38 9.31 -5.59 2.74
C PRO A 38 9.06 -5.85 4.23
N SER A 39 8.85 -4.78 4.97
CA SER A 39 8.58 -4.81 6.40
C SER A 39 7.29 -4.07 6.78
N LEU A 40 6.69 -3.33 5.85
CA LEU A 40 5.43 -2.62 6.04
C LEU A 40 4.30 -3.36 5.32
N TRP A 41 3.43 -3.99 6.08
CA TRP A 41 2.29 -4.73 5.58
C TRP A 41 1.00 -4.05 6.01
N SER A 42 -0.02 -4.09 5.19
CA SER A 42 -1.33 -3.51 5.47
C SER A 42 -2.43 -4.41 4.92
N GLY A 43 -3.52 -4.59 5.68
CA GLY A 43 -4.69 -5.32 5.23
C GLY A 43 -4.53 -6.84 5.13
N LEU A 44 -3.52 -7.43 5.80
CA LEU A 44 -3.35 -8.88 5.89
C LEU A 44 -4.24 -9.50 6.99
N GLY A 45 -4.35 -8.81 8.12
CA GLY A 45 -5.03 -9.30 9.32
C GLY A 45 -6.53 -9.03 9.37
N ARG A 46 -7.11 -8.34 8.38
CA ARG A 46 -8.54 -8.00 8.37
C ARG A 46 -9.28 -8.57 7.16
N TRP A 47 -10.59 -8.74 7.33
CA TRP A 47 -11.48 -9.12 6.24
C TRP A 47 -12.84 -8.41 6.38
N PRO A 48 -13.44 -7.86 5.30
CA PRO A 48 -12.93 -7.82 3.92
C PRO A 48 -11.73 -6.88 3.74
N THR A 49 -10.90 -7.15 2.75
CA THR A 49 -9.73 -6.35 2.41
C THR A 49 -9.55 -6.23 0.90
N ASN A 50 -9.02 -5.10 0.44
CA ASN A 50 -8.61 -4.89 -0.95
C ASN A 50 -7.15 -5.33 -1.20
N ASN A 51 -6.42 -5.75 -0.15
CA ASN A 51 -5.05 -6.24 -0.30
C ASN A 51 -5.02 -7.51 -1.19
N PRO A 52 -4.34 -7.46 -2.36
CA PRO A 52 -4.30 -8.59 -3.30
C PRO A 52 -3.63 -9.84 -2.72
N LEU A 53 -2.60 -9.66 -1.88
CA LEU A 53 -1.91 -10.77 -1.24
C LEU A 53 -2.81 -11.52 -0.27
N ALA A 54 -3.55 -10.78 0.58
CA ALA A 54 -4.53 -11.39 1.49
C ALA A 54 -5.61 -12.17 0.73
N GLN A 55 -6.08 -11.63 -0.41
CA GLN A 55 -7.04 -12.32 -1.27
C GLN A 55 -6.46 -13.60 -1.88
N VAL A 56 -5.19 -13.58 -2.32
CA VAL A 56 -4.50 -14.77 -2.84
C VAL A 56 -4.33 -15.82 -1.76
N LEU A 57 -3.81 -15.45 -0.58
CA LEU A 57 -3.65 -16.37 0.56
C LEU A 57 -4.97 -17.04 0.91
N ARG A 58 -6.04 -16.27 1.05
CA ARG A 58 -7.37 -16.82 1.32
C ARG A 58 -7.85 -17.75 0.21
N ALA A 59 -7.64 -17.38 -1.05
CA ALA A 59 -7.99 -18.24 -2.19
C ALA A 59 -7.23 -19.56 -2.18
N LEU A 60 -6.02 -19.59 -1.65
CA LEU A 60 -5.19 -20.79 -1.46
C LEU A 60 -5.53 -21.55 -0.18
N GLY A 61 -6.42 -21.04 0.68
CA GLY A 61 -6.76 -21.64 1.96
C GLY A 61 -5.69 -21.41 3.04
N GLN A 62 -4.83 -20.43 2.83
CA GLN A 62 -3.76 -20.07 3.76
C GLN A 62 -4.20 -18.91 4.65
N THR A 63 -3.73 -18.92 5.90
CA THR A 63 -3.92 -17.86 6.88
C THR A 63 -2.56 -17.45 7.43
N LEU A 64 -2.42 -16.16 7.72
CA LEU A 64 -1.25 -15.62 8.41
C LEU A 64 -1.67 -15.13 9.79
N GLU A 65 -0.91 -15.47 10.79
CA GLU A 65 -1.01 -14.82 12.09
C GLU A 65 -0.26 -13.50 12.03
N VAL A 66 -0.94 -12.40 12.37
CA VAL A 66 -0.37 -11.05 12.29
C VAL A 66 -0.61 -10.30 13.59
N VAL A 67 0.33 -9.44 13.94
CA VAL A 67 0.21 -8.47 15.04
C VAL A 67 -0.10 -7.10 14.44
N PRO A 68 -1.30 -6.55 14.65
CA PRO A 68 -1.61 -5.21 14.19
C PRO A 68 -0.89 -4.17 15.05
N TYR A 69 -0.33 -3.14 14.43
CA TYR A 69 0.22 -1.97 15.12
C TYR A 69 -0.30 -0.68 14.51
N ARG A 70 -0.52 0.33 15.36
CA ARG A 70 -1.21 1.58 15.00
C ARG A 70 -0.32 2.80 15.05
N THR A 71 0.91 2.63 15.47
CA THR A 71 1.90 3.71 15.55
C THR A 71 3.22 3.24 15.01
N TRP A 72 3.97 4.13 14.44
CA TRP A 72 5.33 3.92 14.00
C TRP A 72 6.17 5.15 14.32
N ASP A 73 7.43 4.93 14.65
CA ASP A 73 8.34 6.00 14.98
C ASP A 73 9.18 6.36 13.77
N VAL A 74 9.30 7.64 13.50
CA VAL A 74 10.08 8.18 12.39
C VAL A 74 11.09 9.16 12.94
N LEU A 75 12.36 8.91 12.65
CA LEU A 75 13.46 9.77 13.04
C LEU A 75 13.77 10.72 11.89
N LEU A 76 13.46 12.01 12.06
CA LEU A 76 13.67 13.05 11.05
C LEU A 76 14.60 14.14 11.60
N PRO A 77 15.22 14.95 10.72
CA PRO A 77 15.99 16.11 11.16
C PRO A 77 15.16 17.09 12.01
N GLU A 78 13.86 17.15 11.81
CA GLU A 78 12.92 17.98 12.56
C GLU A 78 12.62 17.44 13.97
N GLY A 79 12.93 16.18 14.23
CA GLY A 79 12.73 15.49 15.52
C GLY A 79 12.21 14.07 15.38
N ASP A 80 12.20 13.39 16.52
CA ASP A 80 11.65 12.03 16.65
C ASP A 80 10.12 12.13 16.73
N LEU A 81 9.45 11.49 15.78
CA LEU A 81 8.00 11.54 15.66
C LEU A 81 7.40 10.15 15.89
N SER A 82 6.44 10.05 16.80
CA SER A 82 5.54 8.90 16.87
C SER A 82 4.27 9.22 16.08
N VAL A 83 4.10 8.55 14.97
CA VAL A 83 3.03 8.82 14.01
C VAL A 83 1.99 7.70 14.08
N ALA A 84 0.73 8.07 14.28
CA ALA A 84 -0.36 7.11 14.16
C ALA A 84 -0.56 6.73 12.67
N VAL A 85 -0.79 5.44 12.43
CA VAL A 85 -1.18 4.95 11.11
C VAL A 85 -2.56 5.52 10.75
N GLY A 86 -2.69 6.07 9.54
CA GLY A 86 -3.89 6.76 9.10
C GLY A 86 -3.72 8.27 9.10
N HIS A 87 -4.75 8.97 8.60
CA HIS A 87 -4.61 10.41 8.38
C HIS A 87 -4.87 11.25 9.65
N ASP A 88 -5.74 10.79 10.56
CA ASP A 88 -6.18 11.60 11.71
C ASP A 88 -5.05 11.87 12.71
N GLY A 89 -4.21 10.86 12.97
CA GLY A 89 -3.10 10.99 13.91
C GLY A 89 -1.98 11.92 13.42
N PHE A 90 -1.79 12.03 12.13
CA PHE A 90 -0.73 12.87 11.56
C PHE A 90 -1.03 14.37 11.70
N GLU A 91 -2.30 14.77 11.72
CA GLU A 91 -2.66 16.18 11.93
C GLU A 91 -2.13 16.75 13.25
N ALA A 92 -2.14 15.96 14.33
CA ALA A 92 -1.59 16.38 15.62
C ALA A 92 -0.08 16.66 15.51
N VAL A 93 0.65 15.80 14.82
CA VAL A 93 2.09 15.96 14.57
C VAL A 93 2.36 17.22 13.74
N VAL A 94 1.63 17.40 12.66
CA VAL A 94 1.74 18.60 11.80
C VAL A 94 1.44 19.87 12.59
N GLY A 95 0.39 19.85 13.41
CA GLY A 95 0.02 20.99 14.26
C GLY A 95 1.12 21.39 15.24
N GLN A 96 1.78 20.42 15.85
CA GLN A 96 2.88 20.66 16.79
C GLN A 96 4.14 21.21 16.10
N LEU A 97 4.48 20.67 14.92
CA LEU A 97 5.72 21.04 14.22
C LEU A 97 5.58 22.29 13.34
N ARG A 98 4.43 22.48 12.70
CA ARG A 98 4.24 23.48 11.65
C ARG A 98 3.07 24.45 11.88
N GLY A 99 2.26 24.19 12.92
CA GLY A 99 1.12 25.02 13.27
C GLY A 99 -0.14 24.79 12.43
N SER A 100 -1.20 25.57 12.71
CA SER A 100 -2.54 25.38 12.17
C SER A 100 -2.63 25.55 10.65
N ALA A 101 -1.83 26.44 10.06
CA ALA A 101 -1.85 26.67 8.61
C ALA A 101 -1.44 25.41 7.82
N ALA A 102 -0.41 24.70 8.30
CA ALA A 102 0.03 23.45 7.70
C ALA A 102 -1.01 22.32 7.91
N VAL A 103 -1.70 22.29 9.04
CA VAL A 103 -2.82 21.35 9.27
C VAL A 103 -3.95 21.59 8.27
N GLU A 104 -4.33 22.83 8.03
CA GLU A 104 -5.35 23.16 7.03
C GLU A 104 -4.92 22.83 5.61
N GLU A 105 -3.64 23.03 5.30
CA GLU A 105 -3.07 22.62 4.01
C GLU A 105 -3.12 21.11 3.83
N TRP A 106 -2.74 20.35 4.85
CA TRP A 106 -2.82 18.90 4.87
C TRP A 106 -4.25 18.41 4.67
N ARG A 107 -5.22 18.97 5.40
CA ARG A 107 -6.64 18.62 5.25
C ARG A 107 -7.14 18.81 3.83
N ARG A 108 -6.86 19.98 3.23
CA ARG A 108 -7.22 20.23 1.82
C ARG A 108 -6.60 19.22 0.88
N PHE A 109 -5.35 18.82 1.11
CA PHE A 109 -4.69 17.80 0.31
C PHE A 109 -5.36 16.43 0.47
N ILE A 110 -5.69 16.05 1.68
CA ILE A 110 -6.43 14.80 1.97
C ILE A 110 -7.81 14.80 1.30
N ASP A 111 -8.52 15.92 1.30
CA ASP A 111 -9.81 16.03 0.61
C ASP A 111 -9.71 15.83 -0.91
N VAL A 112 -8.58 16.25 -1.50
CA VAL A 112 -8.28 15.99 -2.92
C VAL A 112 -7.94 14.52 -3.15
N LEU A 113 -7.22 13.87 -2.24
CA LEU A 113 -6.81 12.47 -2.36
C LEU A 113 -7.97 11.49 -2.17
N ARG A 114 -8.92 11.78 -1.30
CA ARG A 114 -10.02 10.89 -0.95
C ARG A 114 -10.82 10.39 -2.16
N PRO A 115 -11.27 11.22 -3.11
CA PRO A 115 -11.94 10.74 -4.31
C PRO A 115 -11.01 9.98 -5.26
N ILE A 116 -9.70 10.26 -5.26
CA ILE A 116 -8.71 9.55 -6.08
C ILE A 116 -8.48 8.14 -5.51
N ALA A 117 -8.37 8.01 -4.19
CA ALA A 117 -8.30 6.73 -3.50
C ALA A 117 -9.55 5.88 -3.77
N ALA A 118 -10.74 6.47 -3.63
CA ALA A 118 -11.99 5.78 -3.94
C ALA A 118 -12.07 5.33 -5.41
N ALA A 119 -11.49 6.11 -6.34
CA ALA A 119 -11.40 5.73 -7.74
C ALA A 119 -10.44 4.55 -7.97
N ALA A 120 -9.31 4.51 -7.26
CA ALA A 120 -8.37 3.39 -7.31
C ALA A 120 -9.02 2.09 -6.80
N ASP A 121 -9.73 2.17 -5.66
CA ASP A 121 -10.43 1.02 -5.07
C ASP A 121 -11.59 0.51 -5.94
N ALA A 122 -12.23 1.39 -6.71
CA ALA A 122 -13.31 1.01 -7.61
C ALA A 122 -12.83 0.25 -8.87
N LEU A 123 -11.52 0.36 -9.21
CA LEU A 123 -10.97 -0.31 -10.40
C LEU A 123 -10.86 -1.82 -10.17
N PRO A 124 -11.43 -2.65 -11.07
CA PRO A 124 -11.23 -4.08 -10.98
C PRO A 124 -9.76 -4.43 -11.27
N LEU A 125 -9.16 -5.31 -10.48
CA LEU A 125 -7.77 -5.77 -10.69
C LEU A 125 -7.53 -6.31 -12.12
N LEU A 126 -8.52 -6.98 -12.71
CA LEU A 126 -8.44 -7.51 -14.08
C LEU A 126 -8.46 -6.39 -15.14
N SER A 127 -8.96 -5.19 -14.85
CA SER A 127 -8.95 -4.08 -15.81
C SER A 127 -7.55 -3.53 -16.05
N MET A 128 -6.59 -3.85 -15.19
CA MET A 128 -5.18 -3.50 -15.37
C MET A 128 -4.46 -4.42 -16.40
N ARG A 129 -5.11 -5.51 -16.85
CA ARG A 129 -4.57 -6.36 -17.92
C ARG A 129 -4.98 -5.82 -19.28
N PRO A 130 -4.05 -5.61 -20.20
CA PRO A 130 -4.40 -5.29 -21.58
C PRO A 130 -5.09 -6.49 -22.21
N GLY A 131 -6.25 -6.28 -22.82
CA GLY A 131 -7.00 -7.33 -23.52
C GLY A 131 -8.51 -7.23 -23.38
N VAL A 132 -9.20 -8.13 -24.07
CA VAL A 132 -10.67 -8.17 -24.17
C VAL A 132 -11.32 -8.40 -22.80
N ASP A 133 -10.68 -9.22 -21.95
CA ASP A 133 -11.19 -9.53 -20.61
C ASP A 133 -11.18 -8.32 -19.68
N GLY A 134 -10.11 -7.51 -19.73
CA GLY A 134 -10.02 -6.27 -18.97
C GLY A 134 -11.09 -5.26 -19.43
N MET A 135 -11.29 -5.13 -20.74
CA MET A 135 -12.32 -4.26 -21.30
C MET A 135 -13.73 -4.74 -20.93
N ALA A 136 -14.01 -6.05 -21.00
CA ALA A 136 -15.29 -6.62 -20.61
C ALA A 136 -15.60 -6.34 -19.12
N GLN A 137 -14.64 -6.44 -18.25
CA GLN A 137 -14.77 -6.11 -16.81
C GLN A 137 -15.08 -4.62 -16.60
N LEU A 138 -14.41 -3.73 -17.32
CA LEU A 138 -14.69 -2.29 -17.27
C LEU A 138 -16.11 -1.99 -17.73
N LEU A 139 -16.58 -2.61 -18.80
CA LEU A 139 -17.95 -2.43 -19.32
C LEU A 139 -19.00 -2.98 -18.34
N GLN A 140 -18.77 -4.16 -17.76
CA GLN A 140 -19.68 -4.77 -16.77
C GLN A 140 -19.82 -3.92 -15.49
N ARG A 141 -18.76 -3.21 -15.11
CA ARG A 141 -18.72 -2.38 -13.89
C ARG A 141 -18.84 -0.88 -14.19
N GLY A 142 -19.07 -0.49 -15.45
CA GLY A 142 -19.10 0.91 -15.89
C GLY A 142 -20.02 1.81 -15.06
N GLY A 143 -21.19 1.32 -14.66
CA GLY A 143 -22.10 2.06 -13.78
C GLY A 143 -21.49 2.43 -12.42
N ARG A 144 -20.61 1.59 -11.86
CA ARG A 144 -19.91 1.86 -10.60
C ARG A 144 -18.73 2.81 -10.77
N LEU A 145 -18.17 2.91 -11.97
CA LEU A 145 -17.04 3.78 -12.29
C LEU A 145 -17.46 5.21 -12.63
N LEU A 146 -18.72 5.42 -13.06
CA LEU A 146 -19.22 6.74 -13.44
C LEU A 146 -18.98 7.84 -12.40
N PRO A 147 -19.22 7.62 -11.09
CA PRO A 147 -18.94 8.65 -10.07
C PRO A 147 -17.45 9.02 -9.96
N HIS A 148 -16.56 8.13 -10.37
CA HIS A 148 -15.12 8.26 -10.22
C HIS A 148 -14.38 8.77 -11.45
N LEU A 149 -15.06 8.98 -12.59
CA LEU A 149 -14.42 9.34 -13.88
C LEU A 149 -13.50 10.56 -13.78
N ARG A 150 -13.92 11.59 -13.02
CA ARG A 150 -13.08 12.80 -12.83
C ARG A 150 -11.81 12.53 -12.06
N ALA A 151 -11.88 11.66 -11.06
CA ALA A 151 -10.75 11.30 -10.22
C ALA A 151 -9.80 10.31 -10.93
N MET A 152 -10.33 9.41 -11.76
CA MET A 152 -9.56 8.40 -12.51
C MET A 152 -8.48 9.01 -13.40
N ARG A 153 -8.65 10.22 -13.92
CA ARG A 153 -7.62 10.92 -14.70
C ARG A 153 -6.32 11.15 -13.93
N HIS A 154 -6.40 11.19 -12.60
CA HIS A 154 -5.23 11.39 -11.72
C HIS A 154 -4.50 10.09 -11.39
N LEU A 155 -5.08 8.93 -11.69
CA LEU A 155 -4.46 7.64 -11.43
C LEU A 155 -3.35 7.29 -12.45
N ALA A 156 -3.42 7.87 -13.64
CA ALA A 156 -2.41 7.67 -14.67
C ALA A 156 -1.32 8.76 -14.57
N GLY A 157 -0.11 8.38 -14.23
CA GLY A 157 1.02 9.29 -14.18
C GLY A 157 1.69 9.39 -12.82
N ALA A 158 2.62 10.34 -12.70
CA ALA A 158 3.37 10.59 -11.48
C ALA A 158 2.54 11.32 -10.42
N PHE A 159 2.85 11.07 -9.16
CA PHE A 159 2.18 11.69 -8.02
C PHE A 159 2.63 13.13 -7.75
N GLY A 160 3.90 13.44 -8.07
CA GLY A 160 4.51 14.74 -7.83
C GLY A 160 3.70 15.95 -8.30
N PRO A 161 3.18 15.99 -9.55
CA PRO A 161 2.36 17.10 -10.03
C PRO A 161 1.09 17.37 -9.21
N LEU A 162 0.53 16.34 -8.56
CA LEU A 162 -0.59 16.49 -7.64
C LEU A 162 -0.13 17.14 -6.33
N VAL A 163 0.98 16.68 -5.79
CA VAL A 163 1.60 17.24 -4.58
C VAL A 163 1.99 18.71 -4.81
N ASP A 164 2.69 19.02 -5.89
CA ASP A 164 3.15 20.38 -6.24
C ASP A 164 2.02 21.40 -6.30
N ARG A 165 0.85 20.97 -6.71
CA ARG A 165 -0.33 21.84 -6.83
C ARG A 165 -0.99 22.12 -5.49
N HIS A 166 -0.89 21.21 -4.53
CA HIS A 166 -1.70 21.24 -3.32
C HIS A 166 -0.90 21.40 -2.02
N LEU A 167 0.40 21.08 -2.02
CA LEU A 167 1.26 21.23 -0.86
C LEU A 167 2.40 22.22 -1.14
N GLN A 168 2.50 23.24 -0.29
CA GLN A 168 3.56 24.26 -0.32
C GLN A 168 4.47 24.16 0.91
N ASP A 169 3.95 23.69 2.06
CA ASP A 169 4.75 23.51 3.26
C ASP A 169 5.88 22.49 3.01
N PRO A 170 7.17 22.85 3.25
CA PRO A 170 8.30 21.99 2.96
C PRO A 170 8.26 20.65 3.74
N PHE A 171 7.82 20.68 5.00
CA PHE A 171 7.74 19.48 5.82
C PHE A 171 6.69 18.51 5.26
N LEU A 172 5.51 18.99 4.87
CA LEU A 172 4.46 18.16 4.28
C LEU A 172 4.93 17.54 2.95
N ARG A 173 5.67 18.29 2.15
CA ARG A 173 6.23 17.79 0.90
C ARG A 173 7.28 16.70 1.15
N HIS A 174 8.20 16.91 2.09
CA HIS A 174 9.19 15.91 2.48
C HIS A 174 8.53 14.66 3.06
N TRP A 175 7.49 14.82 3.86
CA TRP A 175 6.72 13.71 4.39
C TRP A 175 6.10 12.85 3.29
N VAL A 176 5.45 13.47 2.33
CA VAL A 176 4.85 12.76 1.19
C VAL A 176 5.92 12.10 0.32
N ASP A 177 7.06 12.75 0.13
CA ASP A 177 8.18 12.18 -0.61
C ASP A 177 8.76 10.95 0.10
N LEU A 178 8.90 11.01 1.44
CA LEU A 178 9.28 9.86 2.26
C LEU A 178 8.29 8.68 2.10
N LEU A 179 6.98 8.95 2.14
CA LEU A 179 5.96 7.92 1.92
C LEU A 179 6.09 7.30 0.52
N CYS A 180 6.33 8.10 -0.51
CA CYS A 180 6.57 7.61 -1.86
C CYS A 180 7.78 6.68 -1.90
N PHE A 181 8.89 7.10 -1.27
CA PHE A 181 10.11 6.29 -1.20
C PHE A 181 9.89 4.97 -0.45
N LEU A 182 9.21 4.99 0.69
CA LEU A 182 8.91 3.77 1.48
C LEU A 182 8.10 2.74 0.69
N ILE A 183 7.22 3.19 -0.21
CA ILE A 183 6.33 2.29 -0.98
C ILE A 183 6.93 1.84 -2.29
N SER A 184 7.60 2.75 -3.01
CA SER A 184 8.06 2.50 -4.37
C SER A 184 9.58 2.47 -4.53
N GLY A 185 10.34 2.92 -3.52
CA GLY A 185 11.77 3.16 -3.64
C GLY A 185 12.12 4.37 -4.51
N MET A 186 11.13 5.19 -4.88
CA MET A 186 11.27 6.33 -5.78
C MET A 186 10.76 7.63 -5.15
N PRO A 187 11.27 8.79 -5.54
CA PRO A 187 10.72 10.08 -5.10
C PRO A 187 9.31 10.29 -5.65
N MET A 188 8.57 11.23 -5.08
CA MET A 188 7.18 11.51 -5.47
C MET A 188 7.01 11.87 -6.95
N GLY A 189 8.05 12.44 -7.58
CA GLY A 189 8.05 12.79 -9.01
C GLY A 189 7.96 11.58 -9.93
N ASP A 190 8.47 10.43 -9.50
CA ASP A 190 8.54 9.18 -10.26
C ASP A 190 7.56 8.12 -9.74
N THR A 191 6.99 8.32 -8.54
CA THR A 191 6.02 7.39 -7.97
C THR A 191 4.67 7.52 -8.69
N ASN A 192 4.07 6.37 -9.01
CA ASN A 192 2.77 6.34 -9.67
C ASN A 192 1.65 6.80 -8.72
N ALA A 193 0.79 7.70 -9.22
CA ALA A 193 -0.31 8.26 -8.44
C ALA A 193 -1.34 7.20 -7.97
N ALA A 194 -1.57 6.14 -8.75
CA ALA A 194 -2.47 5.06 -8.35
C ALA A 194 -1.93 4.27 -7.14
N ALA A 195 -0.60 4.05 -7.08
CA ALA A 195 0.02 3.38 -5.93
C ALA A 195 -0.18 4.19 -4.64
N MET A 196 0.04 5.51 -4.71
CA MET A 196 -0.19 6.41 -3.58
C MET A 196 -1.67 6.52 -3.22
N ALA A 197 -2.57 6.55 -4.21
CA ALA A 197 -4.01 6.54 -3.98
C ALA A 197 -4.46 5.27 -3.24
N THR A 198 -3.91 4.11 -3.57
CA THR A 198 -4.20 2.85 -2.87
C THR A 198 -3.71 2.90 -1.42
N LEU A 199 -2.49 3.42 -1.16
CA LEU A 199 -2.00 3.62 0.20
C LEU A 199 -2.94 4.51 1.02
N PHE A 200 -3.29 5.68 0.49
CA PHE A 200 -4.19 6.60 1.19
C PHE A 200 -5.59 6.01 1.34
N GLY A 201 -6.04 5.16 0.41
CA GLY A 201 -7.27 4.40 0.53
C GLY A 201 -7.30 3.51 1.78
N GLU A 202 -6.19 2.81 2.05
CA GLU A 202 -6.03 2.04 3.28
C GLU A 202 -6.01 2.93 4.54
N TRP A 203 -5.37 4.10 4.47
CA TRP A 203 -5.31 5.06 5.58
C TRP A 203 -6.66 5.72 5.90
N PHE A 204 -7.57 5.77 4.94
CA PHE A 204 -8.93 6.30 5.15
C PHE A 204 -9.89 5.27 5.74
N GLN A 205 -9.47 4.01 5.89
CA GLN A 205 -10.29 3.00 6.53
C GLN A 205 -10.43 3.26 8.03
N PRO A 206 -11.59 2.98 8.61
CA PRO A 206 -11.73 2.99 10.06
C PRO A 206 -10.69 2.09 10.72
N GLU A 207 -10.08 2.57 11.80
CA GLU A 207 -9.06 1.82 12.54
C GLU A 207 -7.87 1.36 11.67
N ALA A 208 -7.41 2.23 10.76
CA ALA A 208 -6.23 1.95 9.95
C ALA A 208 -5.05 1.49 10.83
N HIS A 209 -4.39 0.42 10.41
CA HIS A 209 -3.22 -0.15 11.10
C HIS A 209 -2.31 -0.83 10.08
N LEU A 210 -1.08 -1.04 10.49
CA LEU A 210 -0.15 -1.91 9.78
C LEU A 210 -0.13 -3.28 10.46
N ASP A 211 0.21 -4.29 9.69
CA ASP A 211 0.28 -5.68 10.14
C ASP A 211 1.75 -6.11 10.22
N TYR A 212 2.10 -6.85 11.25
CA TYR A 212 3.36 -7.56 11.32
C TYR A 212 3.08 -9.07 11.29
N PRO A 213 3.40 -9.77 10.19
CA PRO A 213 3.26 -11.22 10.13
C PRO A 213 4.18 -11.87 11.17
N LEU A 214 3.65 -12.76 12.01
CA LEU A 214 4.49 -13.53 12.93
C LEU A 214 5.41 -14.45 12.13
N GLY A 215 6.72 -14.31 12.36
CA GLY A 215 7.75 -14.94 11.54
C GLY A 215 8.21 -14.08 10.35
N GLY A 216 7.73 -12.82 10.27
CA GLY A 216 8.19 -11.84 9.28
C GLY A 216 7.77 -12.17 7.85
N SER A 217 8.49 -11.61 6.90
CA SER A 217 8.28 -11.85 5.45
C SER A 217 8.43 -13.32 5.07
N ALA A 218 9.26 -14.07 5.79
CA ALA A 218 9.43 -15.51 5.56
C ALA A 218 8.12 -16.28 5.74
N ALA A 219 7.33 -15.96 6.77
CA ALA A 219 6.02 -16.58 7.00
C ALA A 219 5.04 -16.34 5.83
N VAL A 220 5.10 -15.17 5.20
CA VAL A 220 4.31 -14.85 4.01
C VAL A 220 4.73 -15.73 2.83
N VAL A 221 6.04 -15.87 2.64
CA VAL A 221 6.60 -16.71 1.56
C VAL A 221 6.22 -18.18 1.78
N ASP A 222 6.39 -18.68 3.01
CA ASP A 222 6.06 -20.07 3.36
C ASP A 222 4.56 -20.35 3.14
N ALA A 223 3.69 -19.43 3.52
CA ALA A 223 2.26 -19.56 3.27
C ALA A 223 1.92 -19.64 1.76
N LEU A 224 2.65 -18.91 0.90
CA LEU A 224 2.48 -18.97 -0.54
C LEU A 224 3.06 -20.26 -1.16
N VAL A 225 4.13 -20.79 -0.59
CA VAL A 225 4.75 -22.06 -1.06
C VAL A 225 3.90 -23.25 -0.67
N ASN A 226 3.26 -23.21 0.51
CA ASN A 226 2.45 -24.31 1.04
C ASN A 226 1.00 -24.31 0.51
N GLY A 227 0.53 -23.21 -0.08
CA GLY A 227 -0.83 -23.09 -0.62
C GLY A 227 -0.91 -23.46 -2.09
#